data_5431908d0ce22faf027aa48b5b57c83c
#
_entry.id   5431908d0ce22faf027aa48b5b57c83c
#
_cell.length_a   1.000
_cell.length_b   1.000
_cell.length_c   1.000
_cell.angle_alpha   90.00
_cell.angle_beta   90.00
_cell.angle_gamma   90.00
#
_symmetry.space_group_name_H-M   'P 1'
#
loop_
_entity.id
_entity.type
_entity.pdbx_description
1 polymer ?
#
loop_
_entity_poly.entity_id
_entity_poly.type
_entity_poly.pdbx_seq_one_letter_code
_entity_poly.pdbx_strand_id
1 'polypeptide(L)' 'MVIDFSDRLRELRLEKGYSQATLSQKITNLGQPLSEAALAKYESGRTVPNLQVAAYLADYFGISIDYLACGEKAS' A
#
# COMPACT_ATOMS: atom_id res chain seq x y z
N MET A 1 9.79 -14.24 11.35
CA MET A 1 10.20 -13.02 10.66
C MET A 1 8.99 -12.25 10.14
N VAL A 2 8.98 -10.96 10.37
CA VAL A 2 7.84 -10.14 9.97
C VAL A 2 8.12 -9.56 8.59
N ILE A 3 7.18 -9.76 7.67
CA ILE A 3 7.25 -9.10 6.38
C ILE A 3 6.93 -7.63 6.63
N ASP A 4 7.80 -6.76 6.20
CA ASP A 4 7.60 -5.35 6.45
C ASP A 4 6.55 -4.76 5.52
N PHE A 5 6.20 -3.49 5.75
CA PHE A 5 5.17 -2.80 5.01
C PHE A 5 5.42 -2.83 3.49
N SER A 6 6.66 -2.59 3.07
CA SER A 6 6.97 -2.49 1.64
C SER A 6 6.70 -3.79 0.90
N ASP A 7 7.12 -4.90 1.49
CA ASP A 7 6.89 -6.21 0.88
C ASP A 7 5.40 -6.55 0.82
N ARG A 8 4.69 -6.25 1.90
CA ARG A 8 3.26 -6.55 1.98
C ARG A 8 2.48 -5.73 0.96
N LEU A 9 2.80 -4.45 0.82
CA LEU A 9 2.16 -3.60 -0.17
C LEU A 9 2.37 -4.15 -1.58
N ARG A 10 3.60 -4.54 -1.90
CA ARG A 10 3.89 -5.10 -3.20
C ARG A 10 3.13 -6.39 -3.45
N GLU A 11 3.07 -7.27 -2.45
CA GLU A 11 2.34 -8.52 -2.60
C GLU A 11 0.86 -8.28 -2.85
N LEU A 12 0.26 -7.36 -2.11
CA LEU A 12 -1.16 -7.04 -2.29
C LEU A 12 -1.41 -6.49 -3.69
N ARG A 13 -0.52 -5.66 -4.19
CA ARG A 13 -0.64 -5.12 -5.55
C ARG A 13 -0.55 -6.23 -6.58
N LEU A 14 0.42 -7.12 -6.42
CA LEU A 14 0.63 -8.20 -7.38
C LEU A 14 -0.52 -9.21 -7.37
N GLU A 15 -1.15 -9.42 -6.20
CA GLU A 15 -2.32 -10.29 -6.14
C GLU A 15 -3.46 -9.79 -7.01
N LYS A 16 -3.58 -8.48 -7.18
CA LYS A 16 -4.59 -7.91 -8.05
C LYS A 16 -4.15 -7.83 -9.50
N GLY A 17 -2.89 -8.19 -9.79
CA GLY A 17 -2.36 -8.13 -11.13
C GLY A 17 -2.05 -6.71 -11.60
N TYR A 18 -1.83 -5.79 -10.68
CA TYR A 18 -1.62 -4.38 -11.02
C TYR A 18 -0.15 -4.04 -11.16
N SER A 19 0.16 -3.14 -12.11
CA SER A 19 1.44 -2.47 -12.13
C SER A 19 1.43 -1.36 -11.08
N GLN A 20 2.60 -0.79 -10.80
CA GLN A 20 2.67 0.37 -9.90
C GLN A 20 1.87 1.54 -10.46
N ALA A 21 1.95 1.75 -11.77
CA ALA A 21 1.17 2.82 -12.41
C ALA A 21 -0.33 2.60 -12.21
N THR A 22 -0.79 1.37 -12.36
CA THR A 22 -2.21 1.07 -12.22
C THR A 22 -2.69 1.31 -10.79
N LEU A 23 -1.94 0.85 -9.80
CA LEU A 23 -2.35 1.05 -8.41
C LEU A 23 -2.35 2.54 -8.04
N SER A 24 -1.31 3.29 -8.46
CA SER A 24 -1.28 4.71 -8.16
C SER A 24 -2.48 5.43 -8.78
N GLN A 25 -2.88 5.05 -9.98
CA GLN A 25 -4.05 5.62 -10.64
C GLN A 25 -5.33 5.30 -9.87
N LYS A 26 -5.49 4.06 -9.42
CA LYS A 26 -6.68 3.64 -8.68
C LYS A 26 -6.84 4.43 -7.38
N ILE A 27 -5.75 4.59 -6.65
CA ILE A 27 -5.78 5.32 -5.38
C ILE A 27 -6.06 6.81 -5.64
N THR A 28 -5.41 7.38 -6.66
CA THR A 28 -5.65 8.78 -7.02
C THR A 28 -7.13 8.99 -7.37
N ASN A 29 -7.73 8.06 -8.09
CA ASN A 29 -9.14 8.16 -8.47
C ASN A 29 -10.09 8.12 -7.27
N LEU A 30 -9.65 7.54 -6.16
CA LEU A 30 -10.45 7.52 -4.94
C LEU A 30 -10.38 8.83 -4.16
N GLY A 31 -9.51 9.73 -4.56
CA GLY A 31 -9.39 11.04 -3.92
C GLY A 31 -8.08 11.27 -3.19
N GLN A 32 -7.17 10.29 -3.19
CA GLN A 32 -5.87 10.44 -2.56
C GLN A 32 -4.79 10.49 -3.62
N PRO A 33 -4.22 11.68 -3.89
CA PRO A 33 -3.14 11.77 -4.87
C PRO A 33 -1.98 10.83 -4.50
N LEU A 34 -1.59 10.00 -5.43
CA LEU A 34 -0.50 9.05 -5.23
C LEU A 34 0.19 8.87 -6.57
N SER A 35 1.46 9.29 -6.64
CA SER A 35 2.22 9.13 -7.87
C SER A 35 2.84 7.75 -7.93
N GLU A 36 3.15 7.31 -9.15
CA GLU A 36 3.85 6.05 -9.34
C GLU A 36 5.22 6.07 -8.65
N ALA A 37 5.91 7.22 -8.71
CA ALA A 37 7.21 7.37 -8.06
C ALA A 37 7.11 7.22 -6.56
N ALA A 38 6.07 7.79 -5.94
CA ALA A 38 5.87 7.66 -4.50
C ALA A 38 5.59 6.20 -4.14
N LEU A 39 4.75 5.53 -4.93
CA LEU A 39 4.44 4.12 -4.69
C LEU A 39 5.70 3.27 -4.79
N ALA A 40 6.55 3.54 -5.78
CA ALA A 40 7.81 2.82 -5.93
C ALA A 40 8.69 2.98 -4.70
N LYS A 41 8.75 4.18 -4.13
CA LYS A 41 9.52 4.42 -2.91
C LYS A 41 8.95 3.65 -1.73
N TYR A 42 7.63 3.59 -1.62
CA TYR A 42 6.99 2.82 -0.55
C TYR A 42 7.33 1.33 -0.69
N GLU A 43 7.28 0.81 -1.91
CA GLU A 43 7.55 -0.62 -2.13
C GLU A 43 9.02 -0.98 -2.01
N SER A 44 9.92 -0.01 -2.16
CA SER A 44 11.35 -0.25 -2.00
C SER A 44 11.82 -0.03 -0.55
N GLY A 45 10.93 0.42 0.32
CA GLY A 45 11.29 0.67 1.71
C GLY A 45 12.01 1.99 1.94
N ARG A 46 12.08 2.85 0.93
CA ARG A 46 12.77 4.14 1.07
C ARG A 46 12.00 5.13 1.92
N THR A 47 10.68 5.09 1.81
CA THR A 47 9.81 5.96 2.61
C THR A 47 8.60 5.16 3.05
N VAL A 48 7.92 5.66 4.06
CA VAL A 48 6.64 5.09 4.49
C VAL A 48 5.56 6.12 4.24
N PRO A 49 4.35 5.69 3.86
CA PRO A 49 3.27 6.65 3.64
C PRO A 49 2.83 7.27 4.96
N ASN A 50 2.25 8.47 4.87
CA ASN A 50 1.60 9.02 6.03
C ASN A 50 0.30 8.24 6.31
N LEU A 51 -0.31 8.55 7.43
CA LEU A 51 -1.50 7.81 7.88
C LEU A 51 -2.64 7.89 6.86
N GLN A 52 -2.82 9.03 6.22
CA GLN A 52 -3.90 9.19 5.26
C GLN A 52 -3.71 8.29 4.04
N VAL A 53 -2.52 8.27 3.48
CA VAL A 53 -2.23 7.39 2.34
C VAL A 53 -2.35 5.94 2.75
N ALA A 54 -1.83 5.59 3.92
CA ALA A 54 -1.92 4.22 4.42
C ALA A 54 -3.37 3.80 4.60
N ALA A 55 -4.23 4.70 5.07
CA ALA A 55 -5.65 4.40 5.24
C ALA A 55 -6.33 4.13 3.90
N TYR A 56 -6.03 4.93 2.88
CA TYR A 56 -6.59 4.69 1.55
C TYR A 56 -6.13 3.35 0.98
N LEU A 57 -4.85 3.03 1.15
CA LEU A 57 -4.32 1.75 0.66
C LEU A 57 -4.97 0.58 1.38
N ALA A 58 -5.06 0.65 2.70
CA ALA A 58 -5.66 -0.43 3.49
C ALA A 58 -7.12 -0.61 3.12
N ASP A 59 -7.86 0.48 2.99
CA ASP A 59 -9.27 0.44 2.63
C ASP A 59 -9.45 -0.17 1.24
N TYR A 60 -8.61 0.23 0.30
CA TYR A 60 -8.70 -0.27 -1.07
C TYR A 60 -8.48 -1.79 -1.12
N PHE A 61 -7.53 -2.29 -0.33
CA PHE A 61 -7.25 -3.73 -0.28
C PHE A 61 -8.16 -4.48 0.68
N GLY A 62 -9.03 -3.79 1.41
CA GLY A 62 -9.97 -4.43 2.32
C GLY A 62 -9.31 -5.02 3.55
N ILE A 63 -8.23 -4.41 4.02
CA ILE A 63 -7.48 -4.87 5.19
C ILE A 63 -7.39 -3.74 6.20
N SER A 64 -6.98 -4.06 7.42
CA SER A 64 -6.75 -3.04 8.43
C SER A 64 -5.41 -2.34 8.19
N ILE A 65 -5.29 -1.10 8.70
CA ILE A 65 -4.01 -0.40 8.66
C ILE A 65 -2.96 -1.18 9.43
N ASP A 66 -3.36 -1.79 10.56
CA ASP A 66 -2.44 -2.58 11.36
C ASP A 66 -1.88 -3.75 10.57
N TYR A 67 -2.72 -4.44 9.81
CA TYR A 67 -2.25 -5.54 9.00
C TYR A 67 -1.30 -5.03 7.91
N LEU A 68 -1.66 -3.93 7.26
CA LEU A 68 -0.80 -3.37 6.22
C LEU A 68 0.56 -2.98 6.77
N ALA A 69 0.58 -2.33 7.93
CA ALA A 69 1.81 -1.80 8.51
C ALA A 69 2.66 -2.89 9.16
N CYS A 70 2.04 -3.82 9.87
CA CYS A 70 2.75 -4.77 10.73
C CYS A 70 2.59 -6.22 10.32
N GLY A 71 1.64 -6.52 9.44
CA GLY A 71 1.40 -7.90 9.00
C GLY A 71 0.70 -8.76 10.02
N GLU A 72 0.22 -8.17 11.10
CA GLU A 72 -0.48 -8.91 12.14
C GLU A 72 -1.95 -8.57 12.08
N LYS A 73 -2.78 -9.59 12.06
CA LYS A 73 -4.21 -9.38 12.15
C LYS A 73 -4.56 -9.02 13.57
N ALA A 74 -5.42 -8.02 13.74
CA ALA A 74 -5.99 -7.74 15.04
C ALA A 74 -6.78 -8.97 15.45
N SER A 75 -6.42 -9.53 16.56
CA SER A 75 -7.11 -10.72 17.06
C SER A 75 -8.30 -10.30 17.89
#